data_728ee4aadc45b9ecd48b4c9a9852be82
#
_entry.id   728ee4aadc45b9ecd48b4c9a9852be82
#
_cell.length_a   1.000
_cell.length_b   1.000
_cell.length_c   1.000
_cell.angle_alpha   90.00
_cell.angle_beta   90.00
_cell.angle_gamma   90.00
#
_symmetry.space_group_name_H-M   'P 1'
#
loop_
_entity.id
_entity.type
_entity.pdbx_description
1 polymer ?
#
loop_
_entity_poly.entity_id
_entity_poly.type
_entity_poly.pdbx_seq_one_letter_code
_entity_poly.pdbx_strand_id
1 'polypeptide(L)'
;MSVFRSVNPANNECLLVAEGWSQIETAAVMDRQQQAWGDFARLPLSRRVGWLKRLGALLLTRQEVLARLITDEMGKPIEQSRAELDKTGALIDYLVSQGVDALQPAEVQPGAVLSFEPLGGILGIMPWNYPVWQVCRFALPALLVGNTVALKPAPNVLLSSRYLLALIQEAGFPADVISLLQIDINVLPVVYDHAHLRQVHFTGSSEAGRAIAEACAKRLIPSTLELGGSDVWLLTEGGDLTTFVDQALASRLNNSGQSCLCAKRWLVPRQRLDEVLARVQHQLASFVPAAPQLPGCTLGPLARADIRDRVLQQWQNLKLHANRHSDDPQVDGQYVSPAWAVIDDPLSCSVWPDEVFGPVVQLAAYEAIDEAVTWANHSRYGLGGSVWSASIAEASEIARRLTTRNVAINKPMRSRIDVPFGGMGESGWGLELGAVGLQALSRRQTRYF
;
A
#
# COMPACT_ATOMS: atom_id res chain seq x y z
N MET A 1 -27.38 9.65 -9.61
CA MET A 1 -25.92 9.82 -9.51
C MET A 1 -25.48 9.36 -8.12
N SER A 2 -24.32 8.73 -7.99
CA SER A 2 -23.76 8.36 -6.69
C SER A 2 -23.31 9.62 -5.94
N VAL A 3 -23.41 9.60 -4.62
CA VAL A 3 -22.94 10.70 -3.76
C VAL A 3 -21.73 10.21 -2.99
N PHE A 4 -20.60 10.91 -3.15
CA PHE A 4 -19.36 10.67 -2.41
C PHE A 4 -19.34 11.51 -1.15
N ARG A 5 -18.89 10.91 -0.05
CA ARG A 5 -18.73 11.60 1.22
C ARG A 5 -17.35 11.33 1.80
N SER A 6 -16.65 12.38 2.18
CA SER A 6 -15.50 12.29 3.06
C SER A 6 -15.93 12.74 4.46
N VAL A 7 -15.66 11.91 5.46
CA VAL A 7 -16.07 12.13 6.85
C VAL A 7 -14.84 11.93 7.73
N ASN A 8 -14.59 12.86 8.62
CA ASN A 8 -13.51 12.74 9.60
C ASN A 8 -13.85 11.62 10.61
N PRO A 9 -13.08 10.52 10.65
CA PRO A 9 -13.40 9.39 11.52
C PRO A 9 -13.16 9.69 13.00
N ALA A 10 -12.46 10.77 13.32
CA ALA A 10 -12.20 11.16 14.72
C ALA A 10 -13.39 11.83 15.39
N ASN A 11 -14.25 12.53 14.63
CA ASN A 11 -15.35 13.34 15.17
C ASN A 11 -16.65 13.26 14.36
N ASN A 12 -16.67 12.46 13.30
CA ASN A 12 -17.81 12.32 12.36
C ASN A 12 -18.18 13.60 11.59
N GLU A 13 -17.30 14.60 11.55
CA GLU A 13 -17.51 15.81 10.75
C GLU A 13 -17.53 15.47 9.25
N CYS A 14 -18.54 15.99 8.55
CA CYS A 14 -18.61 15.84 7.09
C CYS A 14 -17.69 16.87 6.43
N LEU A 15 -16.57 16.40 5.86
CA LEU A 15 -15.57 17.24 5.21
C LEU A 15 -15.92 17.61 3.77
N LEU A 16 -16.58 16.67 3.07
CA LEU A 16 -16.95 16.84 1.66
C LEU A 16 -18.18 16.02 1.32
N VAL A 17 -19.09 16.63 0.54
CA VAL A 17 -20.12 15.94 -0.24
C VAL A 17 -19.94 16.29 -1.69
N ALA A 18 -19.88 15.32 -2.57
CA ALA A 18 -19.68 15.54 -4.00
C ALA A 18 -20.49 14.54 -4.83
N GLU A 19 -21.02 14.98 -5.96
CA GLU A 19 -21.75 14.12 -6.88
C GLU A 19 -20.78 13.32 -7.77
N GLY A 20 -21.11 12.06 -8.01
CA GLY A 20 -20.37 11.20 -8.93
C GLY A 20 -20.62 11.59 -10.38
N TRP A 21 -19.63 11.39 -11.23
CA TRP A 21 -19.75 11.64 -12.65
C TRP A 21 -20.54 10.56 -13.36
N SER A 22 -21.26 10.97 -14.40
CA SER A 22 -21.96 10.10 -15.32
C SER A 22 -21.00 9.35 -16.26
N GLN A 23 -21.53 8.38 -16.99
CA GLN A 23 -20.80 7.68 -18.05
C GLN A 23 -20.31 8.65 -19.15
N ILE A 24 -21.14 9.63 -19.51
CA ILE A 24 -20.81 10.62 -20.56
C ILE A 24 -19.65 11.52 -20.11
N GLU A 25 -19.70 12.05 -18.90
CA GLU A 25 -18.60 12.87 -18.34
C GLU A 25 -17.31 12.07 -18.23
N THR A 26 -17.39 10.81 -17.83
CA THR A 26 -16.25 9.91 -17.71
C THR A 26 -15.61 9.63 -19.08
N ALA A 27 -16.43 9.33 -20.11
CA ALA A 27 -15.95 9.12 -21.46
C ALA A 27 -15.23 10.37 -21.99
N ALA A 28 -15.83 11.55 -21.78
CA ALA A 28 -15.22 12.82 -22.20
C ALA A 28 -13.86 13.09 -21.52
N VAL A 29 -13.66 12.67 -20.27
CA VAL A 29 -12.35 12.75 -19.62
C VAL A 29 -11.35 11.82 -20.29
N MET A 30 -11.72 10.60 -20.60
CA MET A 30 -10.86 9.63 -21.28
C MET A 30 -10.48 10.08 -22.69
N ASP A 31 -11.41 10.71 -23.43
CA ASP A 31 -11.14 11.30 -24.74
C ASP A 31 -10.11 12.44 -24.66
N ARG A 32 -10.25 13.37 -23.69
CA ARG A 32 -9.27 14.44 -23.47
C ARG A 32 -7.90 13.88 -23.09
N GLN A 33 -7.84 12.84 -22.27
CA GLN A 33 -6.57 12.17 -21.94
C GLN A 33 -5.91 11.56 -23.18
N GLN A 34 -6.69 10.95 -24.05
CA GLN A 34 -6.16 10.41 -25.32
C GLN A 34 -5.58 11.50 -26.22
N GLN A 35 -6.27 12.66 -26.31
CA GLN A 35 -5.77 13.83 -27.06
C GLN A 35 -4.48 14.36 -26.45
N ALA A 36 -4.47 14.60 -25.14
CA ALA A 36 -3.29 15.10 -24.41
C ALA A 36 -2.08 14.16 -24.55
N TRP A 37 -2.30 12.85 -24.57
CA TRP A 37 -1.23 11.84 -24.69
C TRP A 37 -0.42 11.99 -26.00
N GLY A 38 -1.07 12.36 -27.09
CA GLY A 38 -0.42 12.47 -28.41
C GLY A 38 0.82 13.39 -28.39
N ASP A 39 0.72 14.53 -27.70
CA ASP A 39 1.83 15.47 -27.53
C ASP A 39 2.71 15.10 -26.34
N PHE A 40 2.11 14.74 -25.20
CA PHE A 40 2.84 14.42 -23.97
C PHE A 40 3.83 13.25 -24.12
N ALA A 41 3.45 12.20 -24.84
CA ALA A 41 4.30 11.02 -25.06
C ALA A 41 5.57 11.36 -25.87
N ARG A 42 5.52 12.39 -26.72
CA ARG A 42 6.64 12.82 -27.57
C ARG A 42 7.60 13.77 -26.87
N LEU A 43 7.22 14.32 -25.70
CA LEU A 43 8.09 15.23 -24.98
C LEU A 43 9.37 14.54 -24.52
N PRO A 44 10.51 15.23 -24.55
CA PRO A 44 11.76 14.66 -24.06
C PRO A 44 11.65 14.37 -22.57
N LEU A 45 12.30 13.27 -22.14
CA LEU A 45 12.31 12.80 -20.74
C LEU A 45 12.72 13.92 -19.76
N SER A 46 13.67 14.79 -20.17
CA SER A 46 14.13 15.92 -19.36
C SER A 46 13.03 16.92 -18.98
N ARG A 47 12.00 17.09 -19.83
CA ARG A 47 10.84 17.95 -19.48
C ARG A 47 10.02 17.34 -18.36
N ARG A 48 9.73 16.02 -18.42
CA ARG A 48 8.99 15.30 -17.41
C ARG A 48 9.77 15.26 -16.09
N VAL A 49 11.08 15.06 -16.15
CA VAL A 49 11.98 15.20 -14.98
C VAL A 49 11.90 16.59 -14.34
N GLY A 50 11.89 17.66 -15.17
CA GLY A 50 11.77 19.03 -14.68
C GLY A 50 10.46 19.27 -13.91
N TRP A 51 9.36 18.70 -14.36
CA TRP A 51 8.07 18.80 -13.65
C TRP A 51 8.06 18.00 -12.35
N LEU A 52 8.63 16.78 -12.34
CA LEU A 52 8.76 15.99 -11.11
C LEU A 52 9.60 16.71 -10.05
N LYS A 53 10.71 17.35 -10.44
CA LYS A 53 11.52 18.16 -9.50
C LYS A 53 10.72 19.30 -8.90
N ARG A 54 9.90 20.01 -9.70
CA ARG A 54 9.02 21.06 -9.19
C ARG A 54 7.94 20.50 -8.27
N LEU A 55 7.36 19.34 -8.60
CA LEU A 55 6.40 18.66 -7.73
C LEU A 55 7.03 18.29 -6.37
N GLY A 56 8.27 17.79 -6.36
CA GLY A 56 8.99 17.51 -5.12
C GLY A 56 9.14 18.75 -4.23
N ALA A 57 9.51 19.90 -4.82
CA ALA A 57 9.60 21.17 -4.10
C ALA A 57 8.23 21.66 -3.58
N LEU A 58 7.15 21.47 -4.37
CA LEU A 58 5.79 21.81 -3.94
C LEU A 58 5.31 20.90 -2.81
N LEU A 59 5.55 19.59 -2.88
CA LEU A 59 5.20 18.66 -1.80
C LEU A 59 5.88 19.02 -0.49
N LEU A 60 7.14 19.43 -0.53
CA LEU A 60 7.86 19.88 0.66
C LEU A 60 7.25 21.17 1.24
N THR A 61 6.98 22.17 0.41
CA THR A 61 6.43 23.46 0.86
C THR A 61 4.96 23.40 1.28
N ARG A 62 4.20 22.42 0.78
CA ARG A 62 2.78 22.21 1.06
C ARG A 62 2.52 20.97 1.93
N GLN A 63 3.57 20.39 2.51
CA GLN A 63 3.51 19.14 3.28
C GLN A 63 2.45 19.21 4.38
N GLU A 64 2.45 20.27 5.17
CA GLU A 64 1.55 20.41 6.32
C GLU A 64 0.06 20.43 5.91
N VAL A 65 -0.26 21.12 4.83
CA VAL A 65 -1.64 21.18 4.32
C VAL A 65 -2.11 19.81 3.87
N LEU A 66 -1.29 19.10 3.08
CA LEU A 66 -1.65 17.79 2.57
C LEU A 66 -1.66 16.74 3.69
N ALA A 67 -0.73 16.81 4.66
CA ALA A 67 -0.71 15.92 5.82
C ALA A 67 -1.99 16.04 6.67
N ARG A 68 -2.48 17.27 6.88
CA ARG A 68 -3.75 17.53 7.58
C ARG A 68 -4.94 16.94 6.82
N LEU A 69 -5.01 17.13 5.50
CA LEU A 69 -6.07 16.53 4.68
C LEU A 69 -6.10 15.00 4.82
N ILE A 70 -4.92 14.33 4.76
CA ILE A 70 -4.82 12.88 4.99
C ILE A 70 -5.34 12.51 6.37
N THR A 71 -4.88 13.22 7.41
CA THR A 71 -5.27 12.96 8.79
C THR A 71 -6.76 13.14 9.01
N ASP A 72 -7.35 14.20 8.46
CA ASP A 72 -8.76 14.50 8.61
C ASP A 72 -9.66 13.51 7.87
N GLU A 73 -9.25 13.07 6.66
CA GLU A 73 -10.07 12.17 5.83
C GLU A 73 -10.01 10.70 6.28
N MET A 74 -8.92 10.25 6.92
CA MET A 74 -8.78 8.82 7.22
C MET A 74 -8.29 8.49 8.64
N GLY A 75 -8.07 9.50 9.48
CA GLY A 75 -7.73 9.30 10.90
C GLY A 75 -6.27 8.93 11.19
N LYS A 76 -5.38 8.98 10.22
CA LYS A 76 -3.96 8.70 10.42
C LYS A 76 -3.33 9.76 11.33
N PRO A 77 -2.52 9.37 12.36
CA PRO A 77 -1.77 10.33 13.14
C PRO A 77 -0.95 11.27 12.27
N ILE A 78 -0.95 12.57 12.60
CA ILE A 78 -0.37 13.63 11.75
C ILE A 78 1.12 13.38 11.41
N GLU A 79 1.90 12.86 12.35
CA GLU A 79 3.31 12.54 12.11
C GLU A 79 3.48 11.42 11.07
N GLN A 80 2.55 10.46 11.05
CA GLN A 80 2.55 9.38 10.07
C GLN A 80 2.07 9.86 8.70
N SER A 81 1.20 10.87 8.66
CA SER A 81 0.82 11.55 7.41
C SER A 81 1.99 12.35 6.82
N ARG A 82 2.77 13.04 7.65
CA ARG A 82 4.03 13.69 7.23
C ARG A 82 5.03 12.69 6.69
N ALA A 83 5.24 11.58 7.40
CA ALA A 83 6.15 10.50 6.96
C ALA A 83 5.73 9.85 5.62
N GLU A 84 4.43 9.78 5.32
CA GLU A 84 3.94 9.36 4.00
C GLU A 84 4.39 10.31 2.90
N LEU A 85 4.35 11.62 3.15
CA LEU A 85 4.77 12.65 2.20
C LEU A 85 6.30 12.69 2.04
N ASP A 86 7.07 12.50 3.12
CA ASP A 86 8.52 12.36 3.05
C ASP A 86 8.93 11.18 2.17
N LYS A 87 8.26 10.04 2.33
CA LYS A 87 8.48 8.87 1.47
C LYS A 87 8.14 9.16 0.01
N THR A 88 7.09 9.94 -0.24
CA THR A 88 6.71 10.36 -1.60
C THR A 88 7.75 11.28 -2.20
N GLY A 89 8.30 12.22 -1.44
CA GLY A 89 9.42 13.06 -1.85
C GLY A 89 10.65 12.23 -2.24
N ALA A 90 11.03 11.26 -1.40
CA ALA A 90 12.13 10.34 -1.70
C ALA A 90 11.91 9.53 -2.98
N LEU A 91 10.66 9.14 -3.31
CA LEU A 91 10.34 8.50 -4.58
C LEU A 91 10.61 9.43 -5.75
N ILE A 92 10.24 10.71 -5.64
CA ILE A 92 10.52 11.69 -6.70
C ILE A 92 12.04 11.82 -6.92
N ASP A 93 12.83 11.92 -5.84
CA ASP A 93 14.29 12.01 -5.92
C ASP A 93 14.89 10.77 -6.62
N TYR A 94 14.38 9.58 -6.30
CA TYR A 94 14.76 8.34 -7.01
C TYR A 94 14.41 8.39 -8.49
N LEU A 95 13.19 8.81 -8.85
CA LEU A 95 12.72 8.84 -10.22
C LEU A 95 13.51 9.83 -11.09
N VAL A 96 13.87 11.00 -10.54
CA VAL A 96 14.61 12.04 -11.30
C VAL A 96 16.12 11.80 -11.35
N SER A 97 16.62 10.81 -10.63
CA SER A 97 18.01 10.35 -10.65
C SER A 97 18.12 8.95 -11.28
N GLN A 98 18.02 7.90 -10.49
CA GLN A 98 18.18 6.51 -10.93
C GLN A 98 17.08 6.03 -11.88
N GLY A 99 15.84 6.54 -11.73
CA GLY A 99 14.73 6.18 -12.62
C GLY A 99 14.97 6.58 -14.07
N VAL A 100 15.64 7.71 -14.30
CA VAL A 100 16.01 8.16 -15.66
C VAL A 100 16.95 7.18 -16.33
N ASP A 101 17.94 6.66 -15.59
CA ASP A 101 18.91 5.71 -16.10
C ASP A 101 18.24 4.37 -16.47
N ALA A 102 17.25 3.96 -15.68
CA ALA A 102 16.49 2.72 -15.91
C ALA A 102 15.64 2.74 -17.21
N LEU A 103 15.39 3.92 -17.77
CA LEU A 103 14.62 4.11 -19.00
C LEU A 103 15.51 4.32 -20.25
N GLN A 104 16.84 4.34 -20.09
CA GLN A 104 17.73 4.49 -21.24
C GLN A 104 17.66 3.24 -22.15
N PRO A 105 17.62 3.43 -23.47
CA PRO A 105 17.75 2.30 -24.39
C PRO A 105 19.07 1.55 -24.16
N ALA A 106 19.04 0.24 -24.25
CA ALA A 106 20.22 -0.61 -24.08
C ALA A 106 20.35 -1.62 -25.22
N GLU A 107 21.55 -1.79 -25.71
CA GLU A 107 21.85 -2.90 -26.59
C GLU A 107 21.90 -4.18 -25.77
N VAL A 108 20.93 -5.08 -26.00
CA VAL A 108 20.78 -6.34 -25.24
C VAL A 108 21.51 -7.51 -25.89
N GLN A 109 21.75 -7.42 -27.19
CA GLN A 109 22.58 -8.32 -28.01
C GLN A 109 23.16 -7.50 -29.19
N PRO A 110 24.25 -7.91 -29.82
CA PRO A 110 24.78 -7.23 -31.00
C PRO A 110 23.69 -7.03 -32.07
N GLY A 111 23.44 -5.76 -32.43
CA GLY A 111 22.41 -5.40 -33.41
C GLY A 111 20.98 -5.44 -32.88
N ALA A 112 20.73 -5.57 -31.56
CA ALA A 112 19.42 -5.56 -30.98
C ALA A 112 19.31 -4.56 -29.78
N VAL A 113 18.54 -3.49 -29.96
CA VAL A 113 18.34 -2.44 -28.96
C VAL A 113 16.95 -2.55 -28.35
N LEU A 114 16.87 -2.61 -27.00
CA LEU A 114 15.65 -2.53 -26.22
C LEU A 114 15.43 -1.08 -25.80
N SER A 115 14.22 -0.54 -26.07
CA SER A 115 13.79 0.77 -25.60
C SER A 115 12.48 0.67 -24.80
N PHE A 116 12.19 1.71 -24.01
CA PHE A 116 11.05 1.80 -23.11
C PHE A 116 10.14 2.96 -23.53
N GLU A 117 9.09 2.61 -24.27
CA GLU A 117 8.19 3.58 -24.89
C GLU A 117 6.89 3.73 -24.06
N PRO A 118 6.21 4.90 -24.07
CA PRO A 118 4.91 5.04 -23.41
C PRO A 118 3.87 4.05 -23.90
N LEU A 119 3.05 3.53 -22.99
CA LEU A 119 1.93 2.61 -23.30
C LEU A 119 0.70 3.36 -23.82
N GLY A 120 0.32 4.45 -23.14
CA GLY A 120 -0.92 5.18 -23.33
C GLY A 120 -1.58 5.54 -22.02
N GLY A 121 -2.91 5.35 -21.91
CA GLY A 121 -3.67 5.59 -20.68
C GLY A 121 -3.49 4.47 -19.66
N ILE A 122 -3.26 4.85 -18.40
CA ILE A 122 -3.19 3.93 -17.26
C ILE A 122 -4.27 4.31 -16.26
N LEU A 123 -5.11 3.34 -15.87
CA LEU A 123 -6.08 3.52 -14.80
C LEU A 123 -5.46 3.11 -13.48
N GLY A 124 -5.51 3.98 -12.49
CA GLY A 124 -5.22 3.66 -11.10
C GLY A 124 -6.47 3.69 -10.23
N ILE A 125 -6.77 2.60 -9.54
CA ILE A 125 -7.85 2.50 -8.55
C ILE A 125 -7.19 2.33 -7.20
N MET A 126 -7.19 3.40 -6.38
CA MET A 126 -6.31 3.52 -5.21
C MET A 126 -7.09 3.56 -3.90
N PRO A 127 -6.56 2.95 -2.83
CA PRO A 127 -7.20 2.84 -1.53
C PRO A 127 -7.03 4.13 -0.72
N TRP A 128 -7.61 4.11 0.48
CA TRP A 128 -7.67 5.23 1.40
C TRP A 128 -6.56 5.26 2.47
N ASN A 129 -5.87 4.12 2.71
CA ASN A 129 -4.97 3.98 3.88
C ASN A 129 -3.64 4.73 3.77
N TYR A 130 -3.15 4.94 2.54
CA TYR A 130 -2.01 5.81 2.19
C TYR A 130 -2.36 6.58 0.92
N PRO A 131 -3.26 7.57 1.00
CA PRO A 131 -3.94 8.14 -0.17
C PRO A 131 -3.01 8.90 -1.13
N VAL A 132 -1.89 9.40 -0.65
CA VAL A 132 -0.88 10.07 -1.48
C VAL A 132 0.19 9.08 -1.96
N TRP A 133 0.73 8.27 -1.05
CA TRP A 133 1.76 7.30 -1.40
C TRP A 133 1.28 6.29 -2.45
N GLN A 134 0.08 5.73 -2.27
CA GLN A 134 -0.46 4.73 -3.20
C GLN A 134 -0.70 5.31 -4.59
N VAL A 135 -1.14 6.56 -4.67
CA VAL A 135 -1.28 7.27 -5.94
C VAL A 135 0.08 7.55 -6.58
N CYS A 136 0.99 8.16 -5.83
CA CYS A 136 2.29 8.57 -6.36
C CYS A 136 3.16 7.36 -6.78
N ARG A 137 3.04 6.23 -6.08
CA ARG A 137 3.82 5.02 -6.32
C ARG A 137 3.66 4.46 -7.74
N PHE A 138 2.46 4.56 -8.34
CA PHE A 138 2.24 4.15 -9.74
C PHE A 138 2.16 5.34 -10.70
N ALA A 139 1.54 6.47 -10.29
CA ALA A 139 1.25 7.57 -11.20
C ALA A 139 2.50 8.35 -11.58
N LEU A 140 3.41 8.65 -10.64
CA LEU A 140 4.62 9.42 -10.95
C LEU A 140 5.58 8.66 -11.89
N PRO A 141 5.85 7.35 -11.70
CA PRO A 141 6.55 6.54 -12.69
C PRO A 141 5.84 6.50 -14.04
N ALA A 142 4.50 6.36 -14.07
CA ALA A 142 3.73 6.37 -15.30
C ALA A 142 3.87 7.68 -16.08
N LEU A 143 3.78 8.82 -15.39
CA LEU A 143 3.98 10.15 -15.98
C LEU A 143 5.44 10.35 -16.43
N LEU A 144 6.42 9.83 -15.70
CA LEU A 144 7.83 9.89 -16.09
C LEU A 144 8.08 9.14 -17.42
N VAL A 145 7.48 7.96 -17.58
CA VAL A 145 7.55 7.19 -18.85
C VAL A 145 6.88 7.95 -19.98
N GLY A 146 5.84 8.75 -19.74
CA GLY A 146 5.08 9.50 -20.74
C GLY A 146 3.67 8.96 -20.96
N ASN A 147 3.14 8.20 -20.01
CA ASN A 147 1.75 7.75 -20.00
C ASN A 147 0.82 8.83 -19.41
N THR A 148 -0.46 8.76 -19.77
CA THR A 148 -1.51 9.50 -19.05
C THR A 148 -2.11 8.64 -17.95
N VAL A 149 -2.64 9.26 -16.90
CA VAL A 149 -3.17 8.59 -15.71
C VAL A 149 -4.61 9.00 -15.45
N ALA A 150 -5.51 8.03 -15.45
CA ALA A 150 -6.86 8.15 -14.92
C ALA A 150 -6.87 7.64 -13.48
N LEU A 151 -7.11 8.50 -12.49
CA LEU A 151 -7.08 8.16 -11.08
C LEU A 151 -8.49 8.06 -10.49
N LYS A 152 -8.88 6.87 -10.05
CA LYS A 152 -10.05 6.67 -9.20
C LYS A 152 -9.63 6.43 -7.75
N PRO A 153 -9.66 7.44 -6.88
CA PRO A 153 -9.37 7.26 -5.47
C PRO A 153 -10.54 6.61 -4.73
N ALA A 154 -10.26 6.17 -3.50
CA ALA A 154 -11.34 5.79 -2.58
C ALA A 154 -12.24 6.98 -2.26
N PRO A 155 -13.56 6.76 -2.08
CA PRO A 155 -14.53 7.85 -1.90
C PRO A 155 -14.27 8.77 -0.69
N ASN A 156 -13.68 8.22 0.35
CA ASN A 156 -13.41 8.93 1.61
C ASN A 156 -12.11 9.76 1.64
N VAL A 157 -11.31 9.78 0.56
CA VAL A 157 -10.04 10.53 0.47
C VAL A 157 -9.98 11.43 -0.77
N LEU A 158 -11.10 12.05 -1.11
CA LEU A 158 -11.22 12.91 -2.28
C LEU A 158 -10.51 14.25 -2.11
N LEU A 159 -10.47 14.83 -0.92
CA LEU A 159 -9.83 16.14 -0.69
C LEU A 159 -8.32 16.04 -0.87
N SER A 160 -7.68 15.07 -0.24
CA SER A 160 -6.24 14.81 -0.40
C SER A 160 -5.89 14.49 -1.86
N SER A 161 -6.73 13.70 -2.54
CA SER A 161 -6.53 13.37 -3.96
C SER A 161 -6.68 14.60 -4.87
N ARG A 162 -7.68 15.44 -4.67
CA ARG A 162 -7.87 16.70 -5.42
C ARG A 162 -6.71 17.65 -5.20
N TYR A 163 -6.25 17.80 -3.93
CA TYR A 163 -5.14 18.67 -3.61
C TYR A 163 -3.82 18.18 -4.25
N LEU A 164 -3.57 16.85 -4.21
CA LEU A 164 -2.41 16.26 -4.89
C LEU A 164 -2.43 16.55 -6.40
N LEU A 165 -3.57 16.39 -7.07
CA LEU A 165 -3.68 16.68 -8.49
C LEU A 165 -3.47 18.17 -8.79
N ALA A 166 -3.96 19.08 -7.95
CA ALA A 166 -3.69 20.50 -8.06
C ALA A 166 -2.18 20.81 -7.97
N LEU A 167 -1.44 20.16 -7.07
CA LEU A 167 0.01 20.31 -6.97
C LEU A 167 0.73 19.78 -8.23
N ILE A 168 0.26 18.68 -8.81
CA ILE A 168 0.82 18.13 -10.07
C ILE A 168 0.61 19.14 -11.21
N GLN A 169 -0.55 19.78 -11.29
CA GLN A 169 -0.82 20.84 -12.28
C GLN A 169 0.03 22.08 -12.02
N GLU A 170 0.15 22.53 -10.76
CA GLU A 170 1.01 23.67 -10.35
C GLU A 170 2.48 23.39 -10.69
N ALA A 171 2.94 22.14 -10.60
CA ALA A 171 4.27 21.72 -11.03
C ALA A 171 4.49 21.88 -12.55
N GLY A 172 3.43 22.09 -13.32
CA GLY A 172 3.45 22.40 -14.75
C GLY A 172 3.22 21.19 -15.67
N PHE A 173 2.75 20.06 -15.15
CA PHE A 173 2.26 18.99 -16.02
C PHE A 173 1.11 19.49 -16.88
N PRO A 174 1.06 19.13 -18.17
CA PRO A 174 -0.02 19.54 -19.06
C PRO A 174 -1.39 19.12 -18.52
N ALA A 175 -2.42 19.87 -18.90
CA ALA A 175 -3.80 19.48 -18.60
C ALA A 175 -4.13 18.10 -19.15
N ASP A 176 -5.00 17.40 -18.47
CA ASP A 176 -5.52 16.06 -18.85
C ASP A 176 -4.49 14.93 -18.96
N VAL A 177 -3.18 15.13 -18.63
CA VAL A 177 -2.23 14.02 -18.54
C VAL A 177 -2.44 13.18 -17.26
N ILE A 178 -3.03 13.79 -16.22
CA ILE A 178 -3.54 13.10 -15.05
C ILE A 178 -4.92 13.66 -14.72
N SER A 179 -5.92 12.81 -14.58
CA SER A 179 -7.30 13.21 -14.29
C SER A 179 -7.87 12.40 -13.15
N LEU A 180 -8.56 13.07 -12.22
CA LEU A 180 -9.35 12.42 -11.19
C LEU A 180 -10.63 11.88 -11.82
N LEU A 181 -10.97 10.63 -11.53
CA LEU A 181 -12.25 10.02 -11.86
C LEU A 181 -13.10 9.91 -10.60
N GLN A 182 -14.02 10.85 -10.43
CA GLN A 182 -14.99 10.84 -9.34
C GLN A 182 -16.19 9.98 -9.72
N ILE A 183 -15.96 8.68 -9.85
CA ILE A 183 -16.93 7.71 -10.39
C ILE A 183 -17.20 6.57 -9.42
N ASP A 184 -18.42 6.06 -9.48
CA ASP A 184 -18.79 4.79 -8.85
C ASP A 184 -18.23 3.60 -9.63
N ILE A 185 -18.16 2.42 -8.98
CA ILE A 185 -17.73 1.17 -9.61
C ILE A 185 -18.55 0.82 -10.85
N ASN A 186 -19.83 1.18 -10.86
CA ASN A 186 -20.75 0.93 -11.97
C ASN A 186 -20.42 1.72 -13.25
N VAL A 187 -19.57 2.74 -13.14
CA VAL A 187 -19.11 3.55 -14.29
C VAL A 187 -17.77 3.05 -14.84
N LEU A 188 -17.03 2.23 -14.09
CA LEU A 188 -15.74 1.67 -14.53
C LEU A 188 -15.76 0.97 -15.90
N PRO A 189 -16.84 0.27 -16.32
CA PRO A 189 -16.89 -0.31 -17.66
C PRO A 189 -16.61 0.68 -18.79
N VAL A 190 -17.03 1.95 -18.66
CA VAL A 190 -16.74 3.01 -19.65
C VAL A 190 -15.23 3.25 -19.79
N VAL A 191 -14.50 3.18 -18.66
CA VAL A 191 -13.03 3.35 -18.67
C VAL A 191 -12.34 2.11 -19.23
N TYR A 192 -12.80 0.91 -18.83
CA TYR A 192 -12.24 -0.36 -19.33
C TYR A 192 -12.43 -0.54 -20.84
N ASP A 193 -13.55 -0.08 -21.39
CA ASP A 193 -13.86 -0.22 -22.81
C ASP A 193 -13.24 0.88 -23.67
N HIS A 194 -12.62 1.91 -23.05
CA HIS A 194 -12.02 3.00 -23.78
C HIS A 194 -10.71 2.59 -24.47
N ALA A 195 -10.62 2.88 -25.78
CA ALA A 195 -9.50 2.46 -26.63
C ALA A 195 -8.12 2.99 -26.19
N HIS A 196 -8.08 4.07 -25.40
CA HIS A 196 -6.84 4.63 -24.85
C HIS A 196 -6.28 3.85 -23.66
N LEU A 197 -7.10 3.10 -22.91
CA LEU A 197 -6.66 2.35 -21.75
C LEU A 197 -5.72 1.20 -22.15
N ARG A 198 -4.56 1.11 -21.50
CA ARG A 198 -3.52 0.10 -21.78
C ARG A 198 -3.14 -0.75 -20.59
N GLN A 199 -3.35 -0.25 -19.38
CA GLN A 199 -2.99 -0.96 -18.15
C GLN A 199 -3.84 -0.48 -16.98
N VAL A 200 -4.07 -1.37 -16.01
CA VAL A 200 -4.77 -1.04 -14.77
C VAL A 200 -3.86 -1.34 -13.59
N HIS A 201 -3.72 -0.36 -12.70
CA HIS A 201 -3.11 -0.52 -11.37
C HIS A 201 -4.19 -0.48 -10.32
N PHE A 202 -4.23 -1.48 -9.47
CA PHE A 202 -5.17 -1.55 -8.36
C PHE A 202 -4.46 -1.87 -7.05
N THR A 203 -4.78 -1.09 -6.02
CA THR A 203 -4.43 -1.44 -4.64
C THR A 203 -5.70 -1.47 -3.81
N GLY A 204 -5.94 -2.58 -3.10
CA GLY A 204 -7.16 -2.75 -2.30
C GLY A 204 -7.40 -4.16 -1.78
N SER A 205 -8.66 -4.54 -1.54
CA SER A 205 -9.01 -5.89 -1.07
C SER A 205 -8.85 -6.95 -2.15
N SER A 206 -8.57 -8.19 -1.76
CA SER A 206 -8.47 -9.33 -2.69
C SER A 206 -9.78 -9.59 -3.43
N GLU A 207 -10.93 -9.34 -2.80
CA GLU A 207 -12.24 -9.46 -3.45
C GLU A 207 -12.38 -8.48 -4.62
N ALA A 208 -12.12 -7.19 -4.37
CA ALA A 208 -12.16 -6.18 -5.43
C ALA A 208 -11.08 -6.44 -6.51
N GLY A 209 -9.89 -6.92 -6.10
CA GLY A 209 -8.82 -7.31 -7.01
C GLY A 209 -9.25 -8.40 -8.01
N ARG A 210 -9.97 -9.43 -7.54
CA ARG A 210 -10.52 -10.47 -8.44
C ARG A 210 -11.48 -9.90 -9.46
N ALA A 211 -12.41 -9.04 -9.04
CA ALA A 211 -13.37 -8.41 -9.94
C ALA A 211 -12.68 -7.54 -11.01
N ILE A 212 -11.64 -6.80 -10.61
CA ILE A 212 -10.84 -5.98 -11.54
C ILE A 212 -10.01 -6.86 -12.49
N ALA A 213 -9.39 -7.92 -11.98
CA ALA A 213 -8.66 -8.89 -12.79
C ALA A 213 -9.54 -9.51 -13.87
N GLU A 214 -10.74 -9.93 -13.50
CA GLU A 214 -11.74 -10.47 -14.43
C GLU A 214 -12.14 -9.45 -15.51
N ALA A 215 -12.42 -8.20 -15.10
CA ALA A 215 -12.77 -7.13 -16.03
C ALA A 215 -11.62 -6.83 -17.02
N CYS A 216 -10.37 -6.83 -16.55
CA CYS A 216 -9.18 -6.65 -17.37
C CYS A 216 -8.94 -7.84 -18.31
N ALA A 217 -9.07 -9.07 -17.81
CA ALA A 217 -8.85 -10.29 -18.59
C ALA A 217 -9.80 -10.40 -19.76
N LYS A 218 -11.08 -10.06 -19.59
CA LYS A 218 -12.08 -10.01 -20.66
C LYS A 218 -11.71 -9.09 -21.83
N ARG A 219 -10.83 -8.12 -21.57
CA ARG A 219 -10.40 -7.10 -22.54
C ARG A 219 -8.92 -7.23 -22.94
N LEU A 220 -8.22 -8.24 -22.43
CA LEU A 220 -6.79 -8.45 -22.60
C LEU A 220 -5.94 -7.24 -22.16
N ILE A 221 -6.40 -6.53 -21.12
CA ILE A 221 -5.69 -5.40 -20.52
C ILE A 221 -4.80 -5.94 -19.39
N PRO A 222 -3.49 -5.70 -19.41
CA PRO A 222 -2.61 -6.04 -18.29
C PRO A 222 -3.01 -5.32 -17.01
N SER A 223 -2.88 -6.00 -15.87
CA SER A 223 -3.10 -5.40 -14.56
C SER A 223 -1.96 -5.64 -13.60
N THR A 224 -1.71 -4.66 -12.72
CA THR A 224 -0.88 -4.80 -11.52
C THR A 224 -1.81 -4.71 -10.32
N LEU A 225 -1.79 -5.75 -9.49
CA LEU A 225 -2.66 -5.87 -8.32
C LEU A 225 -1.82 -5.94 -7.06
N GLU A 226 -1.98 -4.95 -6.19
CA GLU A 226 -1.42 -4.88 -4.85
C GLU A 226 -2.56 -5.06 -3.85
N LEU A 227 -2.68 -6.25 -3.25
CA LEU A 227 -3.84 -6.62 -2.46
C LEU A 227 -3.48 -6.75 -0.97
N GLY A 228 -4.36 -7.41 -0.21
CA GLY A 228 -4.13 -7.66 1.21
C GLY A 228 -2.84 -8.41 1.50
N GLY A 229 -2.46 -8.42 2.75
CA GLY A 229 -1.29 -9.16 3.24
C GLY A 229 -1.48 -9.58 4.68
N SER A 230 -0.93 -10.73 5.04
CA SER A 230 -0.88 -11.23 6.41
C SER A 230 0.57 -11.55 6.77
N ASP A 231 1.39 -10.49 6.83
CA ASP A 231 2.83 -10.61 7.00
C ASP A 231 3.18 -11.34 8.30
N VAL A 232 4.07 -12.33 8.16
CA VAL A 232 4.64 -13.06 9.31
C VAL A 232 5.97 -12.45 9.74
N TRP A 233 6.13 -12.26 11.05
CA TRP A 233 7.41 -11.91 11.65
C TRP A 233 7.86 -13.06 12.54
N LEU A 234 9.02 -13.63 12.23
CA LEU A 234 9.57 -14.81 12.88
C LEU A 234 10.83 -14.43 13.66
N LEU A 235 10.81 -14.64 14.96
CA LEU A 235 11.96 -14.51 15.86
C LEU A 235 12.57 -15.90 16.06
N THR A 236 13.89 -16.09 15.86
CA THR A 236 14.59 -17.33 16.25
C THR A 236 15.06 -17.26 17.70
N GLU A 237 15.53 -18.39 18.25
CA GLU A 237 16.04 -18.46 19.64
C GLU A 237 17.16 -17.44 19.91
N GLY A 238 18.10 -17.31 18.97
CA GLY A 238 19.22 -16.37 19.07
C GLY A 238 18.91 -14.94 18.64
N GLY A 239 17.67 -14.66 18.16
CA GLY A 239 17.31 -13.33 17.67
C GLY A 239 17.19 -12.30 18.80
N ASP A 240 17.43 -11.02 18.46
CA ASP A 240 17.27 -9.90 19.40
C ASP A 240 15.77 -9.64 19.66
N LEU A 241 15.27 -10.19 20.77
CA LEU A 241 13.88 -10.06 21.18
C LEU A 241 13.48 -8.61 21.44
N THR A 242 14.35 -7.83 22.04
CA THR A 242 14.06 -6.44 22.37
C THR A 242 13.78 -5.65 21.10
N THR A 243 14.70 -5.67 20.15
CA THR A 243 14.54 -5.00 18.86
C THR A 243 13.37 -5.58 18.06
N PHE A 244 13.18 -6.92 18.10
CA PHE A 244 12.05 -7.58 17.43
C PHE A 244 10.72 -7.02 17.92
N VAL A 245 10.43 -7.04 19.22
CA VAL A 245 9.13 -6.59 19.78
C VAL A 245 8.92 -5.11 19.50
N ASP A 246 9.95 -4.27 19.72
CA ASP A 246 9.85 -2.82 19.48
C ASP A 246 9.48 -2.51 18.02
N GLN A 247 10.17 -3.14 17.07
CA GLN A 247 9.93 -2.93 15.66
C GLN A 247 8.62 -3.57 15.18
N ALA A 248 8.25 -4.73 15.73
CA ALA A 248 7.03 -5.42 15.38
C ALA A 248 5.79 -4.65 15.87
N LEU A 249 5.80 -4.08 17.09
CA LEU A 249 4.74 -3.21 17.59
C LEU A 249 4.65 -1.91 16.79
N ALA A 250 5.77 -1.25 16.54
CA ALA A 250 5.82 -0.04 15.71
C ALA A 250 5.25 -0.30 14.30
N SER A 251 5.58 -1.46 13.70
CA SER A 251 5.04 -1.88 12.41
C SER A 251 3.54 -2.20 12.50
N ARG A 252 3.14 -2.95 13.53
CA ARG A 252 1.76 -3.43 13.68
C ARG A 252 0.76 -2.33 13.93
N LEU A 253 1.17 -1.32 14.71
CA LEU A 253 0.30 -0.21 15.15
C LEU A 253 0.42 1.03 14.27
N ASN A 254 1.36 1.06 13.33
CA ASN A 254 1.41 2.13 12.33
C ASN A 254 0.08 2.24 11.58
N ASN A 255 -0.43 3.46 11.43
CA ASN A 255 -1.74 3.74 10.86
C ASN A 255 -2.88 2.92 11.54
N SER A 256 -2.80 2.73 12.85
CA SER A 256 -3.72 1.91 13.64
C SER A 256 -3.88 0.48 13.11
N GLY A 257 -2.81 -0.08 12.53
CA GLY A 257 -2.79 -1.41 11.93
C GLY A 257 -3.41 -1.50 10.53
N GLN A 258 -3.77 -0.37 9.93
CA GLN A 258 -4.42 -0.28 8.61
C GLN A 258 -3.37 -0.25 7.49
N SER A 259 -2.49 -1.25 7.46
CA SER A 259 -1.45 -1.43 6.44
C SER A 259 -1.41 -2.86 5.93
N CYS A 260 -1.26 -3.04 4.62
CA CYS A 260 -1.03 -4.36 4.04
C CYS A 260 0.32 -4.94 4.49
N LEU A 261 1.35 -4.08 4.66
CA LEU A 261 2.68 -4.42 5.16
C LEU A 261 2.80 -4.07 6.65
N CYS A 262 2.29 -4.87 7.54
CA CYS A 262 2.58 -4.73 8.97
C CYS A 262 2.74 -6.10 9.63
N ALA A 263 3.40 -6.14 10.78
CA ALA A 263 3.64 -7.36 11.55
C ALA A 263 2.33 -7.94 12.10
N LYS A 264 1.59 -8.70 11.29
CA LYS A 264 0.26 -9.21 11.65
C LYS A 264 0.34 -10.48 12.48
N ARG A 265 1.23 -11.42 12.09
CA ARG A 265 1.40 -12.73 12.71
C ARG A 265 2.83 -12.86 13.23
N TRP A 266 2.99 -13.09 14.53
CA TRP A 266 4.31 -13.22 15.15
C TRP A 266 4.54 -14.68 15.57
N LEU A 267 5.64 -15.24 15.10
CA LEU A 267 6.10 -16.57 15.47
C LEU A 267 7.32 -16.42 16.37
N VAL A 268 7.22 -16.95 17.59
CA VAL A 268 8.26 -16.81 18.61
C VAL A 268 8.60 -18.18 19.20
N PRO A 269 9.86 -18.43 19.60
CA PRO A 269 10.21 -19.67 20.29
C PRO A 269 9.41 -19.80 21.59
N ARG A 270 8.91 -21.02 21.91
CA ARG A 270 8.07 -21.24 23.09
C ARG A 270 8.76 -20.83 24.39
N GLN A 271 10.04 -21.09 24.53
CA GLN A 271 10.81 -20.70 25.71
C GLN A 271 10.96 -19.18 25.89
N ARG A 272 10.69 -18.39 24.85
CA ARG A 272 10.78 -16.92 24.89
C ARG A 272 9.41 -16.22 24.92
N LEU A 273 8.31 -17.00 24.91
CA LEU A 273 6.96 -16.43 24.81
C LEU A 273 6.65 -15.48 25.99
N ASP A 274 6.98 -15.88 27.23
CA ASP A 274 6.66 -15.07 28.41
C ASP A 274 7.44 -13.75 28.43
N GLU A 275 8.70 -13.76 27.98
CA GLU A 275 9.52 -12.56 27.83
C GLU A 275 8.94 -11.63 26.74
N VAL A 276 8.52 -12.19 25.60
CA VAL A 276 7.85 -11.44 24.53
C VAL A 276 6.56 -10.80 25.02
N LEU A 277 5.71 -11.58 25.70
CA LEU A 277 4.42 -11.08 26.19
C LEU A 277 4.58 -9.98 27.27
N ALA A 278 5.52 -10.15 28.19
CA ALA A 278 5.79 -9.13 29.20
C ALA A 278 6.17 -7.80 28.54
N ARG A 279 7.02 -7.83 27.51
CA ARG A 279 7.42 -6.64 26.76
C ARG A 279 6.26 -6.07 25.92
N VAL A 280 5.48 -6.91 25.23
CA VAL A 280 4.28 -6.50 24.47
C VAL A 280 3.31 -5.78 25.38
N GLN A 281 2.96 -6.36 26.54
CA GLN A 281 2.02 -5.76 27.50
C GLN A 281 2.54 -4.42 28.03
N HIS A 282 3.82 -4.35 28.39
CA HIS A 282 4.42 -3.11 28.88
C HIS A 282 4.35 -2.00 27.84
N GLN A 283 4.68 -2.29 26.58
CA GLN A 283 4.71 -1.28 25.52
C GLN A 283 3.32 -0.91 25.01
N LEU A 284 2.38 -1.86 24.90
CA LEU A 284 1.01 -1.56 24.47
C LEU A 284 0.32 -0.53 25.34
N ALA A 285 0.68 -0.45 26.62
CA ALA A 285 0.15 0.57 27.54
C ALA A 285 0.45 2.01 27.09
N SER A 286 1.47 2.23 26.25
CA SER A 286 1.81 3.55 25.70
C SER A 286 1.01 3.92 24.44
N PHE A 287 0.35 2.96 23.79
CA PHE A 287 -0.46 3.20 22.59
C PHE A 287 -1.90 3.51 22.97
N VAL A 288 -2.11 4.75 23.36
CA VAL A 288 -3.44 5.24 23.77
C VAL A 288 -4.09 5.93 22.58
N PRO A 289 -5.34 5.56 22.23
CA PRO A 289 -6.12 6.26 21.23
C PRO A 289 -6.22 7.76 21.55
N ALA A 290 -5.93 8.61 20.58
CA ALA A 290 -5.96 10.05 20.74
C ALA A 290 -6.39 10.75 19.43
N ALA A 291 -6.75 12.03 19.52
CA ALA A 291 -7.06 12.82 18.34
C ALA A 291 -5.85 12.84 17.38
N PRO A 292 -6.03 12.44 16.12
CA PRO A 292 -4.92 12.16 15.22
C PRO A 292 -4.12 13.42 14.82
N GLN A 293 -4.68 14.61 15.00
CA GLN A 293 -4.03 15.90 14.77
C GLN A 293 -3.06 16.31 15.89
N LEU A 294 -3.14 15.68 17.07
CA LEU A 294 -2.30 16.04 18.19
C LEU A 294 -0.86 15.54 18.00
N PRO A 295 0.15 16.39 18.30
CA PRO A 295 1.53 15.93 18.36
C PRO A 295 1.70 14.75 19.33
N GLY A 296 2.49 13.74 18.94
CA GLY A 296 2.71 12.55 19.75
C GLY A 296 1.57 11.52 19.73
N CYS A 297 0.49 11.74 18.99
CA CYS A 297 -0.51 10.70 18.77
C CYS A 297 0.14 9.50 18.07
N THR A 298 0.04 8.33 18.71
CA THR A 298 0.57 7.07 18.17
C THR A 298 -0.51 6.18 17.56
N LEU A 299 -1.76 6.35 17.99
CA LEU A 299 -2.91 5.54 17.57
C LEU A 299 -4.12 6.45 17.31
N GLY A 300 -4.47 6.61 16.04
CA GLY A 300 -5.68 7.31 15.60
C GLY A 300 -6.89 6.38 15.49
N PRO A 301 -8.05 6.89 15.05
CA PRO A 301 -9.23 6.08 14.78
C PRO A 301 -9.03 5.18 13.56
N LEU A 302 -9.84 4.13 13.44
CA LEU A 302 -10.02 3.41 12.19
C LEU A 302 -10.80 4.28 11.20
N ALA A 303 -10.44 4.21 9.93
CA ALA A 303 -10.95 5.14 8.93
C ALA A 303 -12.45 4.99 8.63
N ARG A 304 -13.05 3.83 8.92
CA ARG A 304 -14.45 3.53 8.61
C ARG A 304 -15.04 2.52 9.60
N ALA A 305 -16.35 2.60 9.81
CA ALA A 305 -17.10 1.72 10.70
C ALA A 305 -17.04 0.24 10.28
N ASP A 306 -17.16 -0.04 8.98
CA ASP A 306 -17.11 -1.41 8.45
C ASP A 306 -15.74 -2.08 8.72
N ILE A 307 -14.65 -1.33 8.70
CA ILE A 307 -13.31 -1.82 9.07
C ILE A 307 -13.26 -2.14 10.56
N ARG A 308 -13.72 -1.21 11.41
CA ARG A 308 -13.81 -1.42 12.86
C ARG A 308 -14.60 -2.68 13.18
N ASP A 309 -15.80 -2.81 12.63
CA ASP A 309 -16.72 -3.91 12.93
C ASP A 309 -16.12 -5.26 12.50
N ARG A 310 -15.44 -5.29 11.34
CA ARG A 310 -14.71 -6.47 10.87
C ARG A 310 -13.56 -6.85 11.81
N VAL A 311 -12.79 -5.88 12.26
CA VAL A 311 -11.68 -6.12 13.22
C VAL A 311 -12.20 -6.69 14.53
N LEU A 312 -13.30 -6.14 15.07
CA LEU A 312 -13.92 -6.64 16.29
C LEU A 312 -14.48 -8.07 16.12
N GLN A 313 -15.09 -8.36 14.98
CA GLN A 313 -15.54 -9.73 14.67
C GLN A 313 -14.35 -10.71 14.57
N GLN A 314 -13.27 -10.32 13.91
CA GLN A 314 -12.06 -11.13 13.83
C GLN A 314 -11.43 -11.34 15.21
N TRP A 315 -11.44 -10.32 16.07
CA TRP A 315 -10.98 -10.43 17.46
C TRP A 315 -11.76 -11.48 18.25
N GLN A 316 -13.10 -11.47 18.17
CA GLN A 316 -13.91 -12.48 18.86
C GLN A 316 -13.57 -13.91 18.39
N ASN A 317 -13.35 -14.09 17.08
CA ASN A 317 -12.96 -15.38 16.53
C ASN A 317 -11.54 -15.79 16.98
N LEU A 318 -10.58 -14.85 17.04
CA LEU A 318 -9.23 -15.14 17.55
C LEU A 318 -9.25 -15.65 18.99
N LYS A 319 -10.07 -15.05 19.87
CA LYS A 319 -10.19 -15.48 21.26
C LYS A 319 -10.64 -16.93 21.41
N LEU A 320 -11.44 -17.45 20.50
CA LEU A 320 -11.89 -18.85 20.54
C LEU A 320 -10.74 -19.87 20.32
N HIS A 321 -9.64 -19.42 19.71
CA HIS A 321 -8.45 -20.23 19.41
C HIS A 321 -7.23 -19.82 20.23
N ALA A 322 -7.40 -18.85 21.15
CA ALA A 322 -6.31 -18.32 21.96
C ALA A 322 -6.29 -18.98 23.34
N ASN A 323 -5.12 -19.43 23.79
CA ASN A 323 -4.92 -19.87 25.16
C ASN A 323 -4.58 -18.70 26.13
N ARG A 324 -4.08 -17.60 25.57
CA ARG A 324 -3.76 -16.35 26.29
C ARG A 324 -4.15 -15.16 25.42
N HIS A 325 -4.77 -14.14 26.01
CA HIS A 325 -5.13 -12.91 25.28
C HIS A 325 -5.24 -11.73 26.24
N SER A 326 -5.21 -10.50 25.69
CA SER A 326 -5.57 -9.29 26.42
C SER A 326 -7.06 -9.23 26.72
N ASP A 327 -7.47 -8.25 27.53
CA ASP A 327 -8.86 -7.84 27.59
C ASP A 327 -9.39 -7.44 26.22
N ASP A 328 -10.72 -7.38 26.10
CA ASP A 328 -11.37 -6.90 24.88
C ASP A 328 -10.94 -5.46 24.58
N PRO A 329 -10.68 -5.12 23.30
CA PRO A 329 -10.33 -3.76 22.94
C PRO A 329 -11.43 -2.79 23.36
N GLN A 330 -11.03 -1.69 23.96
CA GLN A 330 -11.93 -0.56 24.25
C GLN A 330 -12.27 0.13 22.91
N VAL A 331 -13.55 0.48 22.76
CA VAL A 331 -14.09 1.08 21.55
C VAL A 331 -14.80 2.39 21.91
N ASP A 332 -14.36 3.48 21.27
CA ASP A 332 -15.04 4.77 21.32
C ASP A 332 -15.15 5.35 19.90
N GLY A 333 -16.37 5.34 19.35
CA GLY A 333 -16.59 5.70 17.95
C GLY A 333 -15.79 4.81 16.98
N GLN A 334 -14.82 5.39 16.29
CA GLN A 334 -13.90 4.67 15.40
C GLN A 334 -12.57 4.30 16.07
N TYR A 335 -12.34 4.71 17.31
CA TYR A 335 -11.15 4.36 18.05
C TYR A 335 -11.26 2.94 18.62
N VAL A 336 -10.20 2.17 18.44
CA VAL A 336 -10.06 0.80 18.93
C VAL A 336 -8.71 0.68 19.62
N SER A 337 -8.69 0.33 20.91
CA SER A 337 -7.44 0.11 21.61
C SER A 337 -6.73 -1.15 21.12
N PRO A 338 -5.40 -1.24 21.25
CA PRO A 338 -4.67 -2.43 20.82
C PRO A 338 -5.06 -3.66 21.65
N ALA A 339 -5.05 -4.82 20.99
CA ALA A 339 -5.25 -6.12 21.61
C ALA A 339 -4.22 -7.14 21.11
N TRP A 340 -4.00 -8.22 21.87
CA TRP A 340 -3.14 -9.32 21.49
C TRP A 340 -3.74 -10.67 21.88
N ALA A 341 -3.43 -11.70 21.06
CA ALA A 341 -3.83 -13.08 21.32
C ALA A 341 -2.70 -14.05 20.96
N VAL A 342 -2.47 -15.04 21.81
CA VAL A 342 -1.58 -16.19 21.55
C VAL A 342 -2.43 -17.36 21.07
N ILE A 343 -2.26 -17.72 19.82
CA ILE A 343 -2.99 -18.80 19.15
C ILE A 343 -2.28 -20.12 19.42
N ASP A 344 -3.02 -21.11 19.92
CA ASP A 344 -2.49 -22.42 20.28
C ASP A 344 -2.10 -23.24 19.06
N ASP A 345 -3.05 -23.36 18.13
CA ASP A 345 -2.85 -24.05 16.86
C ASP A 345 -3.25 -23.14 15.69
N PRO A 346 -2.26 -22.51 15.05
CA PRO A 346 -2.49 -21.68 13.87
C PRO A 346 -3.21 -22.38 12.72
N LEU A 347 -3.08 -23.71 12.57
CA LEU A 347 -3.69 -24.46 11.48
C LEU A 347 -5.20 -24.63 11.66
N SER A 348 -5.68 -24.64 12.91
CA SER A 348 -7.11 -24.72 13.23
C SER A 348 -7.80 -23.35 13.33
N CYS A 349 -7.02 -22.26 13.42
CA CYS A 349 -7.56 -20.92 13.57
C CYS A 349 -7.94 -20.30 12.21
N SER A 350 -9.23 -20.09 11.96
CA SER A 350 -9.73 -19.53 10.70
C SER A 350 -9.29 -18.10 10.42
N VAL A 351 -8.92 -17.33 11.45
CA VAL A 351 -8.45 -15.95 11.31
C VAL A 351 -6.94 -15.88 11.03
N TRP A 352 -6.16 -16.89 11.47
CA TRP A 352 -4.71 -16.87 11.28
C TRP A 352 -4.26 -16.68 9.83
N PRO A 353 -4.83 -17.36 8.82
CA PRO A 353 -4.46 -17.16 7.42
C PRO A 353 -4.97 -15.85 6.83
N ASP A 354 -5.87 -15.14 7.52
CA ASP A 354 -6.54 -13.94 7.03
C ASP A 354 -5.81 -12.64 7.40
N GLU A 355 -6.23 -11.57 6.76
CA GLU A 355 -5.77 -10.23 7.07
C GLU A 355 -6.62 -9.58 8.17
N VAL A 356 -6.02 -9.28 9.33
CA VAL A 356 -6.61 -8.41 10.36
C VAL A 356 -6.13 -6.98 10.14
N PHE A 357 -7.02 -6.11 9.66
CA PHE A 357 -6.68 -4.75 9.21
C PHE A 357 -6.99 -3.70 10.29
N GLY A 358 -6.38 -3.88 11.49
CA GLY A 358 -6.57 -3.05 12.68
C GLY A 358 -5.59 -3.42 13.79
N PRO A 359 -5.64 -2.80 14.98
CA PRO A 359 -4.58 -2.85 15.99
C PRO A 359 -4.57 -4.15 16.83
N VAL A 360 -4.56 -5.31 16.21
CA VAL A 360 -4.56 -6.61 16.87
C VAL A 360 -3.27 -7.39 16.55
N VAL A 361 -2.53 -7.79 17.58
CA VAL A 361 -1.32 -8.62 17.47
C VAL A 361 -1.70 -10.09 17.61
N GLN A 362 -1.36 -10.91 16.62
CA GLN A 362 -1.51 -12.36 16.67
C GLN A 362 -0.13 -12.99 16.92
N LEU A 363 -0.02 -13.82 17.93
CA LEU A 363 1.20 -14.56 18.26
C LEU A 363 0.94 -16.07 18.22
N ALA A 364 1.98 -16.84 17.88
CA ALA A 364 2.02 -18.28 18.13
C ALA A 364 3.43 -18.67 18.57
N ALA A 365 3.49 -19.62 19.51
CA ALA A 365 4.74 -20.06 20.12
C ALA A 365 5.12 -21.44 19.59
N TYR A 366 6.19 -21.51 18.81
CA TYR A 366 6.66 -22.75 18.16
C TYR A 366 7.75 -23.46 18.97
N GLU A 367 7.87 -24.79 18.78
CA GLU A 367 8.94 -25.62 19.35
C GLU A 367 10.09 -25.81 18.35
N ALA A 368 9.79 -25.95 17.08
CA ALA A 368 10.77 -26.20 16.04
C ALA A 368 10.59 -25.22 14.86
N ILE A 369 11.69 -24.86 14.18
CA ILE A 369 11.66 -23.97 13.01
C ILE A 369 10.77 -24.51 11.89
N ASP A 370 10.71 -25.81 11.70
CA ASP A 370 9.85 -26.42 10.67
C ASP A 370 8.36 -26.20 10.95
N GLU A 371 7.96 -26.24 12.21
CA GLU A 371 6.62 -25.88 12.65
C GLU A 371 6.34 -24.39 12.38
N ALA A 372 7.27 -23.51 12.78
CA ALA A 372 7.16 -22.08 12.53
C ALA A 372 7.01 -21.75 11.03
N VAL A 373 7.80 -22.39 10.17
CA VAL A 373 7.72 -22.23 8.71
C VAL A 373 6.37 -22.74 8.18
N THR A 374 5.87 -23.85 8.71
CA THR A 374 4.55 -24.37 8.34
C THR A 374 3.45 -23.37 8.68
N TRP A 375 3.45 -22.82 9.89
CA TRP A 375 2.49 -21.81 10.32
C TRP A 375 2.64 -20.47 9.59
N ALA A 376 3.88 -20.07 9.27
CA ALA A 376 4.17 -18.89 8.47
C ALA A 376 3.50 -18.98 7.10
N ASN A 377 3.64 -20.12 6.45
CA ASN A 377 3.12 -20.40 5.11
C ASN A 377 1.62 -20.73 5.09
N HIS A 378 1.00 -20.95 6.25
CA HIS A 378 -0.44 -21.11 6.36
C HIS A 378 -1.16 -19.76 6.20
N SER A 379 -1.16 -19.24 4.98
CA SER A 379 -1.89 -18.05 4.56
C SER A 379 -2.13 -18.10 3.05
N ARG A 380 -3.24 -17.54 2.62
CA ARG A 380 -3.52 -17.31 1.19
C ARG A 380 -2.74 -16.10 0.63
N TYR A 381 -2.18 -15.27 1.51
CA TYR A 381 -1.41 -14.08 1.17
C TYR A 381 0.10 -14.39 1.07
N GLY A 382 0.80 -13.58 0.30
CA GLY A 382 2.24 -13.66 0.13
C GLY A 382 2.85 -12.30 -0.22
N LEU A 383 2.57 -11.26 0.61
CA LEU A 383 3.07 -9.91 0.37
C LEU A 383 4.46 -9.72 0.98
N GLY A 384 4.59 -9.91 2.28
CA GLY A 384 5.83 -9.66 2.99
C GLY A 384 6.02 -10.55 4.22
N GLY A 385 7.22 -10.46 4.79
CA GLY A 385 7.59 -11.13 6.04
C GLY A 385 8.91 -10.60 6.57
N SER A 386 9.24 -10.96 7.82
CA SER A 386 10.51 -10.58 8.44
C SER A 386 11.03 -11.74 9.29
N VAL A 387 12.34 -12.03 9.20
CA VAL A 387 13.02 -13.05 9.98
C VAL A 387 14.11 -12.41 10.83
N TRP A 388 14.10 -12.70 12.14
CA TRP A 388 14.98 -12.11 13.12
C TRP A 388 15.83 -13.17 13.79
N SER A 389 17.14 -13.13 13.55
CA SER A 389 18.13 -14.09 14.06
C SER A 389 19.47 -13.42 14.32
N ALA A 390 20.24 -13.93 15.26
CA ALA A 390 21.64 -13.58 15.43
C ALA A 390 22.51 -14.01 14.23
N SER A 391 22.09 -15.07 13.52
CA SER A 391 22.77 -15.60 12.34
C SER A 391 22.06 -15.17 11.05
N ILE A 392 22.76 -14.40 10.23
CA ILE A 392 22.27 -14.01 8.89
C ILE A 392 22.07 -15.24 7.98
N ALA A 393 22.92 -16.27 8.13
CA ALA A 393 22.81 -17.51 7.37
C ALA A 393 21.52 -18.26 7.73
N GLU A 394 21.22 -18.41 9.03
CA GLU A 394 19.97 -18.99 9.52
C GLU A 394 18.74 -18.21 9.03
N ALA A 395 18.77 -16.88 9.23
CA ALA A 395 17.66 -16.02 8.76
C ALA A 395 17.43 -16.15 7.25
N SER A 396 18.51 -16.22 6.45
CA SER A 396 18.44 -16.37 5.00
C SER A 396 17.89 -17.75 4.59
N GLU A 397 18.24 -18.80 5.32
CA GLU A 397 17.70 -20.15 5.09
C GLU A 397 16.19 -20.20 5.39
N ILE A 398 15.76 -19.65 6.51
CA ILE A 398 14.33 -19.54 6.87
C ILE A 398 13.59 -18.71 5.83
N ALA A 399 14.14 -17.55 5.44
CA ALA A 399 13.54 -16.65 4.47
C ALA A 399 13.27 -17.32 3.11
N ARG A 400 14.17 -18.21 2.63
CA ARG A 400 13.97 -18.98 1.38
C ARG A 400 12.81 -19.97 1.46
N ARG A 401 12.42 -20.37 2.66
CA ARG A 401 11.33 -21.34 2.90
C ARG A 401 9.97 -20.66 3.04
N LEU A 402 9.93 -19.32 3.20
CA LEU A 402 8.68 -18.57 3.29
C LEU A 402 8.05 -18.36 1.91
N THR A 403 6.76 -18.68 1.79
CA THR A 403 5.97 -18.48 0.57
C THR A 403 5.45 -17.04 0.48
N THR A 404 6.36 -16.07 0.52
CA THR A 404 6.06 -14.65 0.39
C THR A 404 7.10 -13.99 -0.52
N ARG A 405 6.70 -12.95 -1.25
CA ARG A 405 7.57 -12.33 -2.25
C ARG A 405 8.69 -11.50 -1.63
N ASN A 406 8.42 -10.83 -0.51
CA ASN A 406 9.35 -9.91 0.10
C ASN A 406 9.69 -10.36 1.52
N VAL A 407 10.96 -10.56 1.83
CA VAL A 407 11.41 -10.91 3.18
C VAL A 407 12.52 -9.98 3.63
N ALA A 408 12.34 -9.39 4.80
CA ALA A 408 13.37 -8.61 5.47
C ALA A 408 14.12 -9.49 6.49
N ILE A 409 15.42 -9.27 6.64
CA ILE A 409 16.24 -9.95 7.66
C ILE A 409 16.70 -8.93 8.67
N ASN A 410 16.37 -9.16 9.96
CA ASN A 410 16.67 -8.27 11.08
C ASN A 410 16.25 -6.81 10.85
N LYS A 411 15.17 -6.61 10.10
CA LYS A 411 14.59 -5.29 9.75
C LYS A 411 13.10 -5.39 9.58
N PRO A 412 12.36 -4.30 9.80
CA PRO A 412 10.95 -4.21 9.42
C PRO A 412 10.76 -4.40 7.92
N MET A 413 9.75 -5.17 7.53
CA MET A 413 9.31 -5.24 6.15
C MET A 413 8.69 -3.91 5.73
N ARG A 414 9.20 -3.32 4.66
CA ARG A 414 8.72 -2.05 4.09
C ARG A 414 8.90 -2.07 2.58
N SER A 415 7.98 -1.46 1.84
CA SER A 415 8.19 -1.20 0.41
C SER A 415 9.27 -0.13 0.24
N ARG A 416 10.44 -0.51 -0.28
CA ARG A 416 11.53 0.39 -0.61
C ARG A 416 11.30 0.98 -1.99
N ILE A 417 11.75 2.22 -2.21
CA ILE A 417 11.57 2.93 -3.47
C ILE A 417 12.48 2.42 -4.60
N ASP A 418 13.60 1.83 -4.25
CA ASP A 418 14.72 1.45 -5.14
C ASP A 418 14.76 -0.04 -5.51
N VAL A 419 13.84 -0.85 -4.99
CA VAL A 419 13.74 -2.28 -5.29
C VAL A 419 12.33 -2.66 -5.73
N PRO A 420 12.18 -3.69 -6.58
CA PRO A 420 10.87 -4.17 -7.01
C PRO A 420 10.02 -4.58 -5.81
N PHE A 421 8.75 -4.22 -5.83
CA PHE A 421 7.77 -4.55 -4.81
C PHE A 421 6.50 -5.11 -5.46
N GLY A 422 5.91 -6.13 -4.87
CA GLY A 422 4.67 -6.77 -5.29
C GLY A 422 4.34 -7.98 -4.45
N GLY A 423 3.13 -8.49 -4.59
CA GLY A 423 2.63 -9.67 -3.89
C GLY A 423 2.69 -10.95 -4.72
N MET A 424 2.35 -12.08 -4.08
CA MET A 424 2.01 -13.35 -4.72
C MET A 424 0.78 -13.98 -4.04
N GLY A 425 0.18 -14.99 -4.67
CA GLY A 425 -1.06 -15.56 -4.17
C GLY A 425 -2.19 -14.52 -4.14
N GLU A 426 -2.96 -14.48 -3.06
CA GLU A 426 -4.04 -13.48 -2.90
C GLU A 426 -3.55 -12.07 -2.53
N SER A 427 -2.23 -11.87 -2.41
CA SER A 427 -1.64 -10.52 -2.37
C SER A 427 -1.45 -9.89 -3.76
N GLY A 428 -1.80 -10.59 -4.83
CA GLY A 428 -1.84 -10.06 -6.17
C GLY A 428 -0.62 -10.40 -7.03
N TRP A 429 -0.41 -9.64 -8.08
CA TRP A 429 0.66 -9.82 -9.07
C TRP A 429 1.07 -8.50 -9.71
N GLY A 430 2.12 -8.56 -10.51
CA GLY A 430 2.79 -7.39 -11.06
C GLY A 430 3.89 -6.90 -10.12
N LEU A 431 4.57 -5.84 -10.53
CA LEU A 431 5.64 -5.21 -9.78
C LEU A 431 5.55 -3.70 -9.90
N GLU A 432 5.78 -3.02 -8.80
CA GLU A 432 5.96 -1.59 -8.71
C GLU A 432 7.32 -1.30 -8.08
N LEU A 433 7.75 -0.06 -8.12
CA LEU A 433 9.00 0.44 -7.55
C LEU A 433 10.28 -0.15 -8.19
N GLY A 434 11.41 0.46 -7.90
CA GLY A 434 12.68 0.14 -8.52
C GLY A 434 12.66 0.28 -10.04
N ALA A 435 13.74 -0.08 -10.69
CA ALA A 435 13.85 -0.05 -12.15
C ALA A 435 12.83 -0.97 -12.84
N VAL A 436 12.62 -2.16 -12.28
CA VAL A 436 11.69 -3.17 -12.86
C VAL A 436 10.25 -2.66 -12.83
N GLY A 437 9.80 -2.06 -11.72
CA GLY A 437 8.45 -1.50 -11.61
C GLY A 437 8.24 -0.30 -12.56
N LEU A 438 9.26 0.54 -12.71
CA LEU A 438 9.23 1.65 -13.66
C LEU A 438 9.12 1.14 -15.11
N GLN A 439 9.93 0.14 -15.49
CA GLN A 439 9.92 -0.46 -16.81
C GLN A 439 8.62 -1.25 -17.11
N ALA A 440 7.92 -1.74 -16.09
CA ALA A 440 6.63 -2.40 -16.24
C ALA A 440 5.52 -1.46 -16.74
N LEU A 441 5.71 -0.15 -16.61
CA LEU A 441 4.83 0.91 -17.10
C LEU A 441 5.15 1.36 -18.53
N SER A 442 6.00 0.61 -19.24
CA SER A 442 6.42 0.92 -20.60
C SER A 442 6.13 -0.21 -21.59
N ARG A 443 5.94 0.16 -22.84
CA ARG A 443 6.02 -0.78 -23.95
C ARG A 443 7.50 -1.04 -24.26
N ARG A 444 7.94 -2.25 -23.98
CA ARG A 444 9.29 -2.69 -24.32
C ARG A 444 9.34 -2.94 -25.84
N GLN A 445 10.13 -2.14 -26.55
CA GLN A 445 10.30 -2.27 -28.00
C GLN A 445 11.72 -2.74 -28.31
N THR A 446 11.85 -3.89 -28.97
CA THR A 446 13.13 -4.36 -29.51
C THR A 446 13.24 -3.94 -30.97
N ARG A 447 14.35 -3.29 -31.33
CA ARG A 447 14.69 -2.93 -32.70
C ARG A 447 15.92 -3.71 -33.12
N TYR A 448 15.88 -4.32 -34.28
CA TYR A 448 16.98 -5.08 -34.88
C TYR A 448 17.60 -4.24 -35.98
N PHE A 449 18.95 -4.26 -36.07
CA PHE A 449 19.74 -3.50 -37.01
C PHE A 449 20.66 -4.42 -37.86
#